data_0d0ca163545c095614521016d498f201
#
_entry.id   0d0ca163545c095614521016d498f201
#
_cell.length_a   1.000
_cell.length_b   1.000
_cell.length_c   1.000
_cell.angle_alpha   90.00
_cell.angle_beta   90.00
_cell.angle_gamma   90.00
#
_symmetry.space_group_name_H-M   'P 1'
#
loop_
_entity.id
_entity.type
_entity.pdbx_description
1 polymer ?
#
loop_
_entity_poly.entity_id
_entity_poly.type
_entity_poly.pdbx_seq_one_letter_code
_entity_poly.pdbx_strand_id
1 'polypeptide(L)'
;IHSFLTHALPLTGFKEYPTEIAEVASMSMELFSMDDWDVFYDNAEEHDRARKQQLKRVITIFPWIAAIDKFQHWIYENPHHSTEERKQEWRKILDEFTPACLNTEGLDEYRNYGWQKQLHLYEVPFYYIEYGIAQLGAIGMWQQFKKDKKKALENYMQALSLGGTKTLPQLFETAGLKFDFSPDYIKELIMFVKGEMQG
;
A
#
# COMPACT_ATOMS: atom_id res chain seq x y z
N ILE A 1 18.81 -2.86 1.11
CA ILE A 1 18.61 -4.33 1.09
C ILE A 1 18.46 -4.83 -0.33
N HIS A 2 17.58 -4.24 -1.17
CA HIS A 2 17.31 -4.67 -2.54
C HIS A 2 18.59 -4.87 -3.35
N SER A 3 19.36 -3.81 -3.58
CA SER A 3 20.60 -3.85 -4.36
C SER A 3 21.64 -4.84 -3.82
N PHE A 4 21.61 -5.09 -2.51
CA PHE A 4 22.49 -6.06 -1.87
C PHE A 4 22.07 -7.50 -2.21
N LEU A 5 20.78 -7.81 -2.13
CA LEU A 5 20.27 -9.16 -2.41
C LEU A 5 20.36 -9.53 -3.90
N THR A 6 20.28 -8.55 -4.81
CA THR A 6 20.39 -8.79 -6.26
C THR A 6 21.84 -8.65 -6.78
N HIS A 7 22.81 -8.40 -5.93
CA HIS A 7 24.19 -8.15 -6.36
C HIS A 7 24.75 -9.26 -7.26
N ALA A 8 24.42 -10.52 -6.98
CA ALA A 8 24.91 -11.68 -7.72
C ALA A 8 24.23 -11.90 -9.07
N LEU A 9 23.14 -11.15 -9.40
CA LEU A 9 22.48 -11.29 -10.69
C LEU A 9 23.37 -10.77 -11.82
N PRO A 10 23.45 -11.53 -12.97
CA PRO A 10 24.46 -11.26 -13.99
C PRO A 10 24.20 -10.00 -14.82
N LEU A 11 22.93 -9.60 -14.99
CA LEU A 11 22.53 -8.45 -15.79
C LEU A 11 22.01 -7.32 -14.91
N THR A 12 22.42 -6.09 -15.21
CA THR A 12 21.97 -4.90 -14.47
C THR A 12 20.46 -4.75 -14.49
N GLY A 13 19.81 -4.97 -15.63
CA GLY A 13 18.34 -4.90 -15.74
C GLY A 13 17.60 -5.90 -14.86
N PHE A 14 18.23 -7.01 -14.48
CA PHE A 14 17.63 -7.99 -13.55
C PHE A 14 17.75 -7.55 -12.08
N LYS A 15 18.57 -6.54 -11.78
CA LYS A 15 18.73 -5.99 -10.43
C LYS A 15 17.65 -4.97 -10.08
N GLU A 16 16.91 -4.52 -11.08
CA GLU A 16 15.73 -3.68 -10.92
C GLU A 16 14.51 -4.54 -10.57
N TYR A 17 13.62 -3.97 -9.78
CA TYR A 17 12.40 -4.65 -9.32
C TYR A 17 11.18 -4.05 -9.98
N PRO A 18 10.10 -4.83 -10.19
CA PRO A 18 8.77 -4.25 -10.30
C PRO A 18 8.50 -3.37 -9.06
N THR A 19 7.94 -2.19 -9.27
CA THR A 19 7.76 -1.21 -8.18
C THR A 19 6.91 -1.78 -7.04
N GLU A 20 5.89 -2.55 -7.36
CA GLU A 20 5.00 -3.18 -6.39
C GLU A 20 5.78 -4.06 -5.40
N ILE A 21 6.73 -4.88 -5.87
CA ILE A 21 7.52 -5.73 -4.94
C ILE A 21 8.55 -4.92 -4.16
N ALA A 22 9.06 -3.84 -4.74
CA ALA A 22 9.93 -2.92 -4.02
C ALA A 22 9.19 -2.24 -2.86
N GLU A 23 7.94 -1.85 -3.09
CA GLU A 23 7.08 -1.25 -2.07
C GLU A 23 6.53 -2.29 -1.08
N VAL A 24 6.26 -3.54 -1.52
CA VAL A 24 6.00 -4.65 -0.57
C VAL A 24 7.15 -4.76 0.42
N ALA A 25 8.38 -4.64 -0.06
CA ALA A 25 9.55 -4.78 0.80
C ALA A 25 9.65 -3.64 1.83
N SER A 26 9.48 -2.38 1.41
CA SER A 26 9.52 -1.22 2.30
C SER A 26 8.41 -1.26 3.34
N MET A 27 7.17 -1.46 2.91
CA MET A 27 6.00 -1.50 3.78
C MET A 27 6.00 -2.72 4.73
N SER A 28 6.56 -3.87 4.30
CA SER A 28 6.72 -5.03 5.18
C SER A 28 7.69 -4.73 6.32
N MET A 29 8.78 -4.01 6.05
CA MET A 29 9.74 -3.65 7.10
C MET A 29 9.14 -2.70 8.13
N GLU A 30 8.25 -1.79 7.72
CA GLU A 30 7.49 -0.97 8.67
C GLU A 30 6.67 -1.82 9.65
N LEU A 31 5.98 -2.85 9.12
CA LEU A 31 5.14 -3.74 9.93
C LEU A 31 5.96 -4.70 10.79
N PHE A 32 7.06 -5.24 10.25
CA PHE A 32 7.94 -6.15 10.99
C PHE A 32 8.61 -5.46 12.18
N SER A 33 9.02 -4.19 11.99
CA SER A 33 9.72 -3.43 13.03
C SER A 33 8.82 -2.99 14.19
N MET A 34 7.49 -3.06 14.06
CA MET A 34 6.57 -2.59 15.11
C MET A 34 6.77 -3.32 16.46
N ASP A 35 7.21 -4.58 16.42
CA ASP A 35 7.47 -5.35 17.64
C ASP A 35 8.71 -4.87 18.41
N ASP A 36 9.58 -4.06 17.77
CA ASP A 36 10.82 -3.52 18.33
C ASP A 36 10.76 -1.99 18.57
N TRP A 37 9.56 -1.39 18.51
CA TRP A 37 9.39 0.08 18.65
C TRP A 37 9.50 0.60 20.08
N ASP A 38 9.55 -0.29 21.07
CA ASP A 38 9.83 0.05 22.46
C ASP A 38 11.13 0.83 22.64
N VAL A 39 12.10 0.65 21.73
CA VAL A 39 13.35 1.43 21.71
C VAL A 39 13.18 2.93 21.41
N PHE A 40 12.00 3.33 20.89
CA PHE A 40 11.70 4.71 20.50
C PHE A 40 10.73 5.42 21.45
N TYR A 41 10.11 4.70 22.38
CA TYR A 41 9.07 5.23 23.26
C TYR A 41 9.40 4.95 24.72
N ASP A 42 9.32 6.01 25.56
CA ASP A 42 9.65 5.92 26.97
C ASP A 42 8.62 5.17 27.82
N ASN A 43 7.42 4.99 27.28
CA ASN A 43 6.35 4.31 28.00
C ASN A 43 5.41 3.51 27.09
N ALA A 44 4.75 2.52 27.66
CA ALA A 44 3.89 1.58 26.93
C ALA A 44 2.64 2.26 26.30
N GLU A 45 2.14 3.35 26.87
CA GLU A 45 0.97 4.06 26.33
C GLU A 45 1.32 4.77 25.01
N GLU A 46 2.46 5.44 24.95
CA GLU A 46 2.93 6.09 23.72
C GLU A 46 3.25 5.07 22.62
N HIS A 47 3.90 3.96 22.99
CA HIS A 47 4.15 2.85 22.08
C HIS A 47 2.84 2.29 21.51
N ASP A 48 1.87 1.96 22.36
CA ASP A 48 0.56 1.44 21.94
C ASP A 48 -0.19 2.43 21.02
N ARG A 49 -0.17 3.72 21.37
CA ARG A 49 -0.74 4.78 20.54
C ARG A 49 -0.09 4.84 19.16
N ALA A 50 1.24 4.79 19.08
CA ALA A 50 1.97 4.82 17.81
C ALA A 50 1.65 3.59 16.97
N ARG A 51 1.64 2.39 17.57
CA ARG A 51 1.27 1.14 16.90
C ARG A 51 -0.15 1.20 16.34
N LYS A 52 -1.12 1.61 17.13
CA LYS A 52 -2.52 1.76 16.68
C LYS A 52 -2.65 2.79 15.57
N GLN A 53 -1.91 3.88 15.63
CA GLN A 53 -1.91 4.90 14.58
C GLN A 53 -1.34 4.34 13.27
N GLN A 54 -0.26 3.56 13.31
CA GLN A 54 0.30 2.90 12.13
C GLN A 54 -0.71 1.92 11.52
N LEU A 55 -1.31 1.05 12.31
CA LEU A 55 -2.30 0.09 11.81
C LEU A 55 -3.55 0.80 11.24
N LYS A 56 -3.96 1.91 11.84
CA LYS A 56 -5.02 2.75 11.27
C LYS A 56 -4.63 3.31 9.90
N ARG A 57 -3.40 3.79 9.72
CA ARG A 57 -2.87 4.28 8.44
C ARG A 57 -2.91 3.19 7.37
N VAL A 58 -2.46 1.99 7.71
CA VAL A 58 -2.46 0.81 6.82
C VAL A 58 -3.85 0.55 6.22
N ILE A 59 -4.92 0.74 7.00
CA ILE A 59 -6.29 0.55 6.51
C ILE A 59 -6.81 1.78 5.75
N THR A 60 -6.55 2.98 6.28
CA THR A 60 -7.18 4.20 5.77
C THR A 60 -6.57 4.69 4.46
N ILE A 61 -5.42 4.17 4.05
CA ILE A 61 -4.79 4.54 2.78
C ILE A 61 -5.54 3.97 1.56
N PHE A 62 -6.18 2.79 1.69
CA PHE A 62 -6.84 2.12 0.56
C PHE A 62 -7.96 2.94 -0.11
N PRO A 63 -8.90 3.55 0.62
CA PRO A 63 -9.91 4.41 0.00
C PRO A 63 -9.30 5.58 -0.79
N TRP A 64 -8.22 6.16 -0.31
CA TRP A 64 -7.53 7.23 -1.01
C TRP A 64 -6.87 6.74 -2.29
N ILE A 65 -6.15 5.60 -2.24
CA ILE A 65 -5.53 4.99 -3.42
C ILE A 65 -6.60 4.67 -4.47
N ALA A 66 -7.70 4.03 -4.06
CA ALA A 66 -8.80 3.68 -4.96
C ALA A 66 -9.45 4.92 -5.59
N ALA A 67 -9.64 6.00 -4.83
CA ALA A 67 -10.18 7.25 -5.35
C ALA A 67 -9.25 7.89 -6.39
N ILE A 68 -7.95 7.94 -6.11
CA ILE A 68 -6.94 8.50 -7.03
C ILE A 68 -6.85 7.67 -8.31
N ASP A 69 -6.80 6.35 -8.21
CA ASP A 69 -6.70 5.46 -9.36
C ASP A 69 -7.96 5.55 -10.24
N LYS A 70 -9.14 5.46 -9.65
CA LYS A 70 -10.42 5.61 -10.36
C LYS A 70 -10.53 6.97 -11.05
N PHE A 71 -10.09 8.04 -10.39
CA PHE A 71 -10.08 9.38 -10.97
C PHE A 71 -9.10 9.49 -12.14
N GLN A 72 -7.94 8.87 -12.04
CA GLN A 72 -6.96 8.87 -13.13
C GLN A 72 -7.50 8.12 -14.34
N HIS A 73 -8.14 6.96 -14.18
CA HIS A 73 -8.83 6.27 -15.26
C HIS A 73 -9.85 7.17 -15.95
N TRP A 74 -10.71 7.83 -15.17
CA TRP A 74 -11.70 8.75 -15.73
C TRP A 74 -11.08 9.90 -16.53
N ILE A 75 -9.98 10.51 -16.07
CA ILE A 75 -9.27 11.57 -16.80
C ILE A 75 -8.83 11.09 -18.18
N TYR A 76 -8.25 9.90 -18.26
CA TYR A 76 -7.73 9.34 -19.51
C TYR A 76 -8.84 8.86 -20.46
N GLU A 77 -9.94 8.36 -19.93
CA GLU A 77 -11.13 7.97 -20.71
C GLU A 77 -11.91 9.18 -21.23
N ASN A 78 -11.76 10.34 -20.61
CA ASN A 78 -12.46 11.58 -20.97
C ASN A 78 -11.49 12.72 -21.29
N PRO A 79 -10.60 12.61 -22.33
CA PRO A 79 -9.51 13.53 -22.55
C PRO A 79 -9.94 14.98 -22.89
N HIS A 80 -11.21 15.18 -23.26
CA HIS A 80 -11.75 16.49 -23.64
C HIS A 80 -12.61 17.15 -22.54
N HIS A 81 -12.57 16.60 -21.31
CA HIS A 81 -13.34 17.15 -20.20
C HIS A 81 -12.92 18.60 -19.85
N SER A 82 -13.86 19.40 -19.44
CA SER A 82 -13.62 20.74 -18.90
C SER A 82 -13.11 20.66 -17.45
N THR A 83 -12.57 21.78 -16.96
CA THR A 83 -12.15 21.89 -15.56
C THR A 83 -13.30 21.64 -14.57
N GLU A 84 -14.51 22.09 -14.92
CA GLU A 84 -15.67 21.90 -14.07
C GLU A 84 -16.14 20.44 -14.03
N GLU A 85 -16.19 19.75 -15.18
CA GLU A 85 -16.48 18.32 -15.24
C GLU A 85 -15.45 17.50 -14.44
N ARG A 86 -14.17 17.86 -14.54
CA ARG A 86 -13.11 17.22 -13.75
C ARG A 86 -13.34 17.37 -12.25
N LYS A 87 -13.71 18.56 -11.80
CA LYS A 87 -14.00 18.86 -10.40
C LYS A 87 -15.21 18.07 -9.90
N GLN A 88 -16.27 18.01 -10.70
CA GLN A 88 -17.50 17.30 -10.36
C GLN A 88 -17.26 15.78 -10.27
N GLU A 89 -16.54 15.19 -11.23
CA GLU A 89 -16.25 13.76 -11.19
C GLU A 89 -15.30 13.40 -10.05
N TRP A 90 -14.25 14.21 -9.80
CA TRP A 90 -13.42 14.00 -8.63
C TRP A 90 -14.25 13.99 -7.34
N ARG A 91 -15.14 14.97 -7.19
CA ARG A 91 -16.00 15.07 -6.00
C ARG A 91 -16.89 13.84 -5.82
N LYS A 92 -17.51 13.39 -6.88
CA LYS A 92 -18.35 12.19 -6.91
C LYS A 92 -17.54 10.94 -6.50
N ILE A 93 -16.36 10.76 -7.09
CA ILE A 93 -15.47 9.64 -6.75
C ILE A 93 -15.02 9.74 -5.28
N LEU A 94 -14.59 10.91 -4.83
CA LEU A 94 -14.15 11.10 -3.44
C LEU A 94 -15.27 10.78 -2.44
N ASP A 95 -16.50 11.17 -2.74
CA ASP A 95 -17.67 10.91 -1.87
C ASP A 95 -17.98 9.41 -1.80
N GLU A 96 -17.80 8.66 -2.89
CA GLU A 96 -17.96 7.20 -2.92
C GLU A 96 -17.01 6.48 -1.95
N PHE A 97 -15.79 6.99 -1.78
CA PHE A 97 -14.78 6.43 -0.89
C PHE A 97 -14.69 7.12 0.48
N THR A 98 -15.55 8.11 0.75
CA THR A 98 -15.60 8.81 2.04
C THR A 98 -16.57 8.10 2.99
N PRO A 99 -16.14 7.68 4.19
CA PRO A 99 -17.03 7.07 5.16
C PRO A 99 -18.18 8.01 5.57
N ALA A 100 -19.40 7.48 5.63
CA ALA A 100 -20.60 8.26 5.97
C ALA A 100 -20.58 8.89 7.38
N CYS A 101 -19.72 8.37 8.28
CA CYS A 101 -19.57 8.94 9.62
C CYS A 101 -18.67 10.18 9.66
N LEU A 102 -18.03 10.55 8.53
CA LEU A 102 -17.13 11.69 8.48
C LEU A 102 -17.95 12.97 8.20
N ASN A 103 -17.92 13.92 9.12
CA ASN A 103 -18.47 15.25 8.85
C ASN A 103 -17.53 16.04 7.92
N THR A 104 -18.05 16.42 6.76
CA THR A 104 -17.32 17.18 5.73
C THR A 104 -17.92 18.57 5.49
N GLU A 105 -18.82 19.02 6.34
CA GLU A 105 -19.47 20.33 6.24
C GLU A 105 -18.44 21.46 6.25
N GLY A 106 -18.57 22.40 5.33
CA GLY A 106 -17.64 23.54 5.21
C GLY A 106 -16.32 23.23 4.53
N LEU A 107 -16.07 21.98 4.10
CA LEU A 107 -14.82 21.56 3.46
C LEU A 107 -14.93 21.41 1.93
N ASP A 108 -16.02 21.87 1.32
CA ASP A 108 -16.30 21.63 -0.10
C ASP A 108 -15.20 22.18 -1.02
N GLU A 109 -14.72 23.38 -0.77
CA GLU A 109 -13.65 23.99 -1.57
C GLU A 109 -12.38 23.14 -1.54
N TYR A 110 -11.93 22.72 -0.36
CA TYR A 110 -10.73 21.89 -0.19
C TYR A 110 -10.91 20.50 -0.82
N ARG A 111 -12.08 19.92 -0.67
CA ARG A 111 -12.40 18.60 -1.21
C ARG A 111 -12.46 18.59 -2.73
N ASN A 112 -12.94 19.66 -3.37
CA ASN A 112 -13.01 19.79 -4.82
C ASN A 112 -11.62 19.73 -5.50
N TYR A 113 -10.58 20.09 -4.80
CA TYR A 113 -9.22 20.17 -5.32
C TYR A 113 -8.24 19.21 -4.63
N GLY A 114 -8.75 18.32 -3.78
CA GLY A 114 -7.92 17.42 -2.96
C GLY A 114 -6.95 16.52 -3.77
N TRP A 115 -7.31 16.16 -5.01
CA TRP A 115 -6.46 15.39 -5.91
C TRP A 115 -5.19 16.12 -6.34
N GLN A 116 -5.20 17.46 -6.38
CA GLN A 116 -4.07 18.28 -6.85
C GLN A 116 -2.81 18.12 -5.99
N LYS A 117 -2.95 17.71 -4.73
CA LYS A 117 -1.80 17.41 -3.88
C LYS A 117 -1.07 16.12 -4.25
N GLN A 118 -1.70 15.27 -5.10
CA GLN A 118 -1.16 13.97 -5.46
C GLN A 118 -0.23 14.07 -6.67
N LEU A 119 1.04 14.27 -6.43
CA LEU A 119 2.08 14.50 -7.44
C LEU A 119 2.13 13.38 -8.49
N HIS A 120 1.87 12.14 -8.07
CA HIS A 120 1.87 10.95 -8.93
C HIS A 120 0.92 11.05 -10.13
N LEU A 121 -0.19 11.77 -10.01
CA LEU A 121 -1.11 12.00 -11.13
C LEU A 121 -0.47 12.77 -12.29
N TYR A 122 0.57 13.55 -12.01
CA TYR A 122 1.24 14.43 -12.98
C TYR A 122 2.54 13.83 -13.53
N GLU A 123 3.28 13.12 -12.71
CA GLU A 123 4.64 12.67 -13.04
C GLU A 123 4.70 11.20 -13.46
N VAL A 124 3.86 10.35 -12.88
CA VAL A 124 3.94 8.89 -13.06
C VAL A 124 2.54 8.28 -13.22
N PRO A 125 1.99 8.31 -14.45
CA PRO A 125 0.65 7.82 -14.72
C PRO A 125 0.44 6.37 -14.27
N PHE A 126 -0.69 6.10 -13.61
CA PHE A 126 -1.11 4.79 -13.10
C PHE A 126 -0.17 4.13 -12.07
N TYR A 127 0.75 4.91 -11.52
CA TYR A 127 1.67 4.43 -10.48
C TYR A 127 0.98 4.23 -9.13
N TYR A 128 -0.01 5.06 -8.80
CA TYR A 128 -0.51 5.15 -7.42
C TYR A 128 -1.20 3.89 -6.92
N ILE A 129 -1.77 3.07 -7.82
CA ILE A 129 -2.35 1.76 -7.50
C ILE A 129 -1.30 0.76 -6.98
N GLU A 130 -0.03 0.93 -7.36
CA GLU A 130 1.07 0.06 -6.92
C GLU A 130 1.23 0.06 -5.40
N TYR A 131 0.97 1.20 -4.75
CA TYR A 131 0.93 1.26 -3.28
C TYR A 131 -0.20 0.42 -2.66
N GLY A 132 -1.34 0.30 -3.34
CA GLY A 132 -2.45 -0.55 -2.90
C GLY A 132 -2.08 -2.03 -2.99
N ILE A 133 -1.50 -2.44 -4.12
CA ILE A 133 -0.99 -3.79 -4.35
C ILE A 133 0.08 -4.14 -3.31
N ALA A 134 1.04 -3.24 -3.13
CA ALA A 134 2.14 -3.39 -2.19
C ALA A 134 1.66 -3.46 -0.73
N GLN A 135 0.69 -2.63 -0.34
CA GLN A 135 0.16 -2.63 1.02
C GLN A 135 -0.55 -3.96 1.35
N LEU A 136 -1.29 -4.53 0.39
CA LEU A 136 -1.89 -5.86 0.55
C LEU A 136 -0.80 -6.93 0.70
N GLY A 137 0.24 -6.88 -0.15
CA GLY A 137 1.39 -7.77 -0.03
C GLY A 137 2.09 -7.66 1.32
N ALA A 138 2.32 -6.43 1.80
CA ALA A 138 2.96 -6.19 3.10
C ALA A 138 2.12 -6.72 4.28
N ILE A 139 0.80 -6.56 4.25
CA ILE A 139 -0.09 -7.16 5.25
C ILE A 139 0.01 -8.69 5.24
N GLY A 140 0.02 -9.30 4.04
CA GLY A 140 0.20 -10.75 3.89
C GLY A 140 1.56 -11.24 4.42
N MET A 141 2.64 -10.50 4.14
CA MET A 141 3.97 -10.78 4.72
C MET A 141 3.96 -10.66 6.23
N TRP A 142 3.32 -9.64 6.78
CA TRP A 142 3.21 -9.46 8.22
C TRP A 142 2.37 -10.57 8.88
N GLN A 143 1.30 -11.02 8.24
CA GLN A 143 0.52 -12.16 8.71
C GLN A 143 1.38 -13.44 8.79
N GLN A 144 2.26 -13.68 7.81
CA GLN A 144 3.22 -14.79 7.87
C GLN A 144 4.23 -14.58 9.00
N PHE A 145 4.75 -13.37 9.15
CA PHE A 145 5.72 -13.02 10.18
C PHE A 145 5.19 -13.25 11.61
N LYS A 146 3.91 -12.93 11.85
CA LYS A 146 3.26 -13.23 13.14
C LYS A 146 3.09 -14.72 13.41
N LYS A 147 3.01 -15.55 12.37
CA LYS A 147 2.91 -17.01 12.51
C LYS A 147 4.28 -17.68 12.67
N ASP A 148 5.23 -17.31 11.84
CA ASP A 148 6.60 -17.84 11.81
C ASP A 148 7.56 -16.77 11.28
N LYS A 149 8.16 -16.03 12.21
CA LYS A 149 9.09 -14.92 11.93
C LYS A 149 10.24 -15.36 11.02
N LYS A 150 10.84 -16.52 11.30
CA LYS A 150 11.99 -17.02 10.56
C LYS A 150 11.63 -17.34 9.12
N LYS A 151 10.53 -18.10 8.93
CA LYS A 151 10.06 -18.51 7.61
C LYS A 151 9.63 -17.30 6.77
N ALA A 152 8.94 -16.33 7.37
CA ALA A 152 8.54 -15.11 6.69
C ALA A 152 9.76 -14.31 6.18
N LEU A 153 10.80 -14.15 6.99
CA LEU A 153 12.03 -13.49 6.59
C LEU A 153 12.78 -14.25 5.49
N GLU A 154 12.81 -15.58 5.54
CA GLU A 154 13.38 -16.40 4.48
C GLU A 154 12.64 -16.18 3.15
N ASN A 155 11.32 -16.26 3.14
CA ASN A 155 10.49 -16.02 1.97
C ASN A 155 10.68 -14.60 1.42
N TYR A 156 10.69 -13.60 2.29
CA TYR A 156 10.94 -12.19 1.96
C TYR A 156 12.28 -12.02 1.26
N MET A 157 13.36 -12.51 1.85
CA MET A 157 14.71 -12.40 1.27
C MET A 157 14.83 -13.18 -0.04
N GLN A 158 14.20 -14.37 -0.14
CA GLN A 158 14.21 -15.17 -1.34
C GLN A 158 13.52 -14.44 -2.50
N ALA A 159 12.33 -13.88 -2.28
CA ALA A 159 11.63 -13.11 -3.30
C ALA A 159 12.45 -11.90 -3.77
N LEU A 160 13.05 -11.16 -2.84
CA LEU A 160 13.87 -10.01 -3.15
C LEU A 160 15.16 -10.38 -3.89
N SER A 161 15.76 -11.55 -3.64
CA SER A 161 16.97 -11.98 -4.35
C SER A 161 16.75 -12.27 -5.83
N LEU A 162 15.49 -12.44 -6.26
CA LEU A 162 15.14 -12.69 -7.66
C LEU A 162 15.16 -11.42 -8.52
N GLY A 163 15.09 -10.22 -7.92
CA GLY A 163 15.04 -8.96 -8.69
C GLY A 163 13.95 -8.98 -9.76
N GLY A 164 14.28 -8.50 -10.96
CA GLY A 164 13.40 -8.51 -12.14
C GLY A 164 13.48 -9.79 -12.99
N THR A 165 13.96 -10.91 -12.44
CA THR A 165 14.09 -12.17 -13.20
C THR A 165 12.79 -12.97 -13.31
N LYS A 166 11.76 -12.58 -12.57
CA LYS A 166 10.45 -13.24 -12.50
C LYS A 166 9.32 -12.24 -12.70
N THR A 167 8.16 -12.73 -13.11
CA THR A 167 6.94 -11.91 -13.16
C THR A 167 6.47 -11.57 -11.78
N LEU A 168 5.71 -10.50 -11.63
CA LEU A 168 5.17 -10.04 -10.35
C LEU A 168 4.38 -11.13 -9.60
N PRO A 169 3.45 -11.89 -10.24
CA PRO A 169 2.78 -13.02 -9.58
C PRO A 169 3.76 -14.09 -9.05
N GLN A 170 4.83 -14.39 -9.79
CA GLN A 170 5.83 -15.37 -9.35
C GLN A 170 6.68 -14.85 -8.17
N LEU A 171 6.95 -13.54 -8.11
CA LEU A 171 7.61 -12.92 -6.98
C LEU A 171 6.74 -12.99 -5.72
N PHE A 172 5.44 -12.71 -5.86
CA PHE A 172 4.47 -12.87 -4.76
C PHE A 172 4.40 -14.33 -4.28
N GLU A 173 4.29 -15.29 -5.20
CA GLU A 173 4.30 -16.71 -4.87
C GLU A 173 5.58 -17.13 -4.12
N THR A 174 6.76 -16.66 -4.57
CA THR A 174 8.03 -16.92 -3.90
C THR A 174 8.08 -16.32 -2.50
N ALA A 175 7.46 -15.15 -2.30
CA ALA A 175 7.27 -14.55 -0.97
C ALA A 175 6.24 -15.30 -0.12
N GLY A 176 5.59 -16.35 -0.64
CA GLY A 176 4.49 -17.05 0.02
C GLY A 176 3.19 -16.25 0.06
N LEU A 177 3.05 -15.26 -0.83
CA LEU A 177 1.89 -14.39 -0.96
C LEU A 177 0.98 -14.85 -2.09
N LYS A 178 -0.31 -14.52 -1.98
CA LYS A 178 -1.24 -14.62 -3.09
C LYS A 178 -1.20 -13.31 -3.89
N PHE A 179 -1.13 -13.41 -5.21
CA PHE A 179 -1.38 -12.29 -6.11
C PHE A 179 -2.88 -12.27 -6.42
N ASP A 180 -3.67 -11.85 -5.44
CA ASP A 180 -5.14 -11.89 -5.46
C ASP A 180 -5.70 -10.58 -4.89
N PHE A 181 -6.63 -9.97 -5.62
CA PHE A 181 -7.28 -8.70 -5.26
C PHE A 181 -8.80 -8.87 -5.14
N SER A 182 -9.27 -10.10 -4.96
CA SER A 182 -10.68 -10.38 -4.72
C SER A 182 -11.17 -9.74 -3.42
N PRO A 183 -12.45 -9.33 -3.37
CA PRO A 183 -13.04 -8.76 -2.16
C PRO A 183 -12.87 -9.64 -0.92
N ASP A 184 -12.93 -10.96 -1.10
CA ASP A 184 -12.79 -11.91 0.01
C ASP A 184 -11.38 -11.94 0.57
N TYR A 185 -10.36 -11.93 -0.30
CA TYR A 185 -8.97 -11.90 0.14
C TYR A 185 -8.61 -10.55 0.78
N ILE A 186 -9.04 -9.44 0.19
CA ILE A 186 -8.87 -8.11 0.80
C ILE A 186 -9.52 -8.06 2.18
N LYS A 187 -10.74 -8.58 2.31
CA LYS A 187 -11.45 -8.65 3.59
C LYS A 187 -10.70 -9.50 4.63
N GLU A 188 -10.14 -10.64 4.23
CA GLU A 188 -9.30 -11.49 5.09
C GLU A 188 -8.14 -10.68 5.69
N LEU A 189 -7.37 -9.99 4.83
CA LEU A 189 -6.23 -9.18 5.25
C LEU A 189 -6.63 -8.00 6.16
N ILE A 190 -7.70 -7.29 5.82
CA ILE A 190 -8.19 -6.18 6.64
C ILE A 190 -8.70 -6.66 8.01
N MET A 191 -9.36 -7.82 8.07
CA MET A 191 -9.80 -8.40 9.34
C MET A 191 -8.63 -8.84 10.21
N PHE A 192 -7.54 -9.34 9.62
CA PHE A 192 -6.30 -9.61 10.35
C PHE A 192 -5.74 -8.31 10.98
N VAL A 193 -5.60 -7.22 10.20
CA VAL A 193 -5.11 -5.93 10.74
C VAL A 193 -6.02 -5.41 11.86
N LYS A 194 -7.35 -5.51 11.70
CA LYS A 194 -8.30 -5.12 12.75
C LYS A 194 -8.14 -5.94 14.04
N GLY A 195 -7.86 -7.24 13.93
CA GLY A 195 -7.56 -8.08 15.07
C GLY A 195 -6.32 -7.61 15.82
N GLU A 196 -5.27 -7.26 15.11
CA GLU A 196 -4.01 -6.74 15.67
C GLU A 196 -4.16 -5.33 16.31
N MET A 197 -5.19 -4.56 15.96
CA MET A 197 -5.49 -3.27 16.59
C MET A 197 -6.16 -3.41 17.96
N GLN A 198 -6.74 -4.59 18.26
CA GLN A 198 -7.50 -4.84 19.49
C GLN A 198 -6.66 -5.54 20.58
N GLY A 199 -5.54 -6.13 20.16
CA GLY A 199 -4.56 -6.75 21.06
C GLY A 199 -3.50 -5.77 21.49
#